data_bbd06483e32d268c22bcf543dd9c093d
#
_entry.id   bbd06483e32d268c22bcf543dd9c093d
#
_cell.length_a   1.000
_cell.length_b   1.000
_cell.length_c   1.000
_cell.angle_alpha   90.00
_cell.angle_beta   90.00
_cell.angle_gamma   90.00
#
_symmetry.space_group_name_H-M   'P 1'
#
loop_
_entity.id
_entity.type
_entity.pdbx_description
1 polymer ?
#
loop_
_entity_poly.entity_id
_entity_poly.type
_entity_poly.pdbx_seq_one_letter_code
_entity_poly.pdbx_strand_id
1 'polypeptide(L)'
;MKNTNRIGIGFIGRGFITRFHIKSLIGVRDCNVIGVMSKTRSSADESCALSKELGVGEAKPYNSVTDMVSDPAINALWICAPNFTRLEIMEEIVNAIESGKGELIGIACEKPLGRNVKEAKQMLALAKKVDLLDGYLENQVFAPSVTKGKEIIWERGASTTGRPYLARASEEHSGPHMPWFWEGELQGGGVLNDMMCHSVEEARFMLTAPKASRDSLTPLSVNAYASCLKWQRPEYAKILLDNSNGKTDYLKRPAEDFARSLIEYKDENGERLVVETTTSWCFVGAGLRLSMELFGPEYSMFVNTLDSDLKLFFSRNVTGAEGEDLVEKQNAESGEMPVVSSETDTYGYTEENRHMVQSFLSGKRPEENFSDGVNVTELLMTAYMSAEKEKTIAFPPPGLDDFIPAVAKLSLINISEPTRRYAIAYGVLMMQ
;
A
#
# COMPACT_ATOMS: atom_id res chain seq x y z
N MET A 1 -29.04 -9.77 5.31
CA MET A 1 -27.85 -10.26 4.57
C MET A 1 -28.31 -11.27 3.53
N LYS A 2 -27.95 -11.08 2.27
CA LYS A 2 -28.18 -12.12 1.24
C LYS A 2 -27.42 -13.37 1.67
N ASN A 3 -28.11 -14.50 1.79
CA ASN A 3 -27.48 -15.81 2.03
C ASN A 3 -26.84 -16.24 0.71
N THR A 4 -25.59 -15.82 0.48
CA THR A 4 -24.83 -16.16 -0.73
C THR A 4 -23.71 -17.13 -0.37
N ASN A 5 -23.53 -18.15 -1.18
CA ASN A 5 -22.45 -19.12 -1.02
C ASN A 5 -21.18 -18.68 -1.80
N ARG A 6 -21.21 -17.53 -2.45
CA ARG A 6 -20.13 -17.06 -3.30
C ARG A 6 -20.08 -15.53 -3.41
N ILE A 7 -18.89 -14.97 -3.43
CA ILE A 7 -18.68 -13.54 -3.64
C ILE A 7 -18.53 -13.25 -5.14
N GLY A 8 -19.43 -12.41 -5.67
CA GLY A 8 -19.30 -11.79 -6.99
C GLY A 8 -18.52 -10.50 -6.87
N ILE A 9 -17.28 -10.49 -7.36
CA ILE A 9 -16.34 -9.38 -7.22
C ILE A 9 -16.48 -8.43 -8.40
N GLY A 10 -16.61 -7.14 -8.12
CA GLY A 10 -16.44 -6.04 -9.06
C GLY A 10 -15.14 -5.28 -8.78
N PHE A 11 -14.25 -5.15 -9.76
CA PHE A 11 -13.04 -4.36 -9.64
C PHE A 11 -13.24 -2.95 -10.17
N ILE A 12 -12.84 -1.94 -9.40
CA ILE A 12 -12.81 -0.53 -9.80
C ILE A 12 -11.35 -0.11 -9.93
N GLY A 13 -10.91 0.11 -11.15
CA GLY A 13 -9.51 0.32 -11.53
C GLY A 13 -9.03 -0.77 -12.49
N ARG A 14 -7.95 -0.48 -13.23
CA ARG A 14 -7.42 -1.37 -14.27
C ARG A 14 -5.90 -1.51 -14.23
N GLY A 15 -5.28 -0.86 -13.25
CA GLY A 15 -3.83 -0.77 -13.14
C GLY A 15 -3.15 -2.12 -12.92
N PHE A 16 -1.85 -2.07 -12.80
CA PHE A 16 -1.02 -3.23 -12.44
C PHE A 16 -1.64 -4.00 -11.26
N ILE A 17 -2.03 -3.31 -10.19
CA ILE A 17 -2.54 -3.94 -8.97
C ILE A 17 -3.88 -4.69 -9.18
N THR A 18 -4.79 -4.18 -10.03
CA THR A 18 -6.02 -4.91 -10.38
C THR A 18 -5.70 -6.24 -11.04
N ARG A 19 -4.73 -6.26 -11.97
CA ARG A 19 -4.30 -7.49 -12.64
C ARG A 19 -3.63 -8.45 -11.65
N PHE A 20 -2.91 -7.93 -10.67
CA PHE A 20 -2.27 -8.72 -9.62
C PHE A 20 -3.31 -9.41 -8.73
N HIS A 21 -4.34 -8.68 -8.28
CA HIS A 21 -5.47 -9.26 -7.57
C HIS A 21 -6.20 -10.33 -8.40
N ILE A 22 -6.50 -10.07 -9.68
CA ILE A 22 -7.14 -11.05 -10.55
C ILE A 22 -6.31 -12.34 -10.64
N LYS A 23 -4.99 -12.25 -10.81
CA LYS A 23 -4.08 -13.41 -10.81
C LYS A 23 -4.10 -14.16 -9.49
N SER A 24 -4.10 -13.47 -8.35
CA SER A 24 -4.11 -14.09 -7.02
C SER A 24 -5.39 -14.89 -6.74
N LEU A 25 -6.53 -14.53 -7.40
CA LEU A 25 -7.79 -15.23 -7.25
C LEU A 25 -7.79 -16.68 -7.79
N ILE A 26 -6.78 -17.09 -8.57
CA ILE A 26 -6.60 -18.50 -8.95
C ILE A 26 -6.52 -19.40 -7.70
N GLY A 27 -5.88 -18.92 -6.64
CA GLY A 27 -5.76 -19.61 -5.34
C GLY A 27 -6.94 -19.42 -4.39
N VAL A 28 -8.00 -18.68 -4.79
CA VAL A 28 -9.10 -18.30 -3.89
C VAL A 28 -10.41 -18.98 -4.30
N ARG A 29 -11.06 -19.64 -3.34
CA ARG A 29 -12.36 -20.30 -3.55
C ARG A 29 -13.52 -19.36 -3.25
N ASP A 30 -14.69 -19.76 -3.69
CA ASP A 30 -15.98 -19.14 -3.34
C ASP A 30 -16.11 -17.68 -3.77
N CYS A 31 -15.43 -17.32 -4.86
CA CYS A 31 -15.57 -16.03 -5.52
C CYS A 31 -15.53 -16.17 -7.05
N ASN A 32 -16.04 -15.15 -7.74
CA ASN A 32 -15.91 -14.95 -9.18
C ASN A 32 -15.75 -13.48 -9.47
N VAL A 33 -14.91 -13.14 -10.43
CA VAL A 33 -14.87 -11.80 -11.01
C VAL A 33 -16.06 -11.63 -11.96
N ILE A 34 -16.96 -10.71 -11.62
CA ILE A 34 -18.17 -10.43 -12.40
C ILE A 34 -17.96 -9.25 -13.33
N GLY A 35 -17.13 -8.29 -12.91
CA GLY A 35 -16.93 -7.11 -13.72
C GLY A 35 -15.74 -6.26 -13.35
N VAL A 36 -15.35 -5.43 -14.32
CA VAL A 36 -14.29 -4.43 -14.15
C VAL A 36 -14.79 -3.09 -14.67
N MET A 37 -14.56 -2.03 -13.90
CA MET A 37 -14.80 -0.64 -14.30
C MET A 37 -13.50 0.11 -14.40
N SER A 38 -13.33 0.84 -15.49
CA SER A 38 -12.16 1.69 -15.72
C SER A 38 -12.57 2.93 -16.50
N LYS A 39 -11.78 3.99 -16.36
CA LYS A 39 -11.97 5.25 -17.08
C LYS A 39 -11.97 5.07 -18.61
N THR A 40 -11.25 4.06 -19.12
CA THR A 40 -11.24 3.72 -20.56
C THR A 40 -11.77 2.31 -20.76
N ARG A 41 -12.70 2.14 -21.71
CA ARG A 41 -13.35 0.86 -22.01
C ARG A 41 -12.36 -0.24 -22.38
N SER A 42 -11.45 0.03 -23.31
CA SER A 42 -10.46 -0.96 -23.79
C SER A 42 -9.67 -1.60 -22.66
N SER A 43 -9.40 -0.86 -21.62
CA SER A 43 -8.59 -1.32 -20.49
C SER A 43 -9.39 -2.15 -19.49
N ALA A 44 -10.69 -1.88 -19.37
CA ALA A 44 -11.58 -2.79 -18.66
C ALA A 44 -11.71 -4.12 -19.42
N ASP A 45 -11.79 -4.07 -20.75
CA ASP A 45 -11.86 -5.26 -21.59
C ASP A 45 -10.63 -6.17 -21.43
N GLU A 46 -9.42 -5.62 -21.34
CA GLU A 46 -8.18 -6.39 -21.07
C GLU A 46 -8.23 -7.14 -19.74
N SER A 47 -8.68 -6.47 -18.67
CA SER A 47 -8.80 -7.11 -17.34
C SER A 47 -9.91 -8.16 -17.28
N CYS A 48 -11.00 -7.95 -18.04
CA CYS A 48 -12.06 -8.93 -18.20
C CYS A 48 -11.56 -10.15 -18.99
N ALA A 49 -10.78 -9.95 -20.04
CA ALA A 49 -10.17 -11.04 -20.80
C ALA A 49 -9.22 -11.87 -19.94
N LEU A 50 -8.37 -11.22 -19.15
CA LEU A 50 -7.49 -11.89 -18.17
C LEU A 50 -8.27 -12.75 -17.18
N SER A 51 -9.38 -12.23 -16.64
CA SER A 51 -10.23 -12.99 -15.69
C SER A 51 -10.78 -14.27 -16.32
N LYS A 52 -11.21 -14.22 -17.58
CA LYS A 52 -11.69 -15.39 -18.32
C LYS A 52 -10.58 -16.37 -18.65
N GLU A 53 -9.45 -15.87 -19.12
CA GLU A 53 -8.26 -16.69 -19.42
C GLU A 53 -7.81 -17.51 -18.22
N LEU A 54 -7.79 -16.88 -17.03
CA LEU A 54 -7.40 -17.52 -15.77
C LEU A 54 -8.52 -18.38 -15.13
N GLY A 55 -9.71 -18.36 -15.70
CA GLY A 55 -10.85 -19.15 -15.19
C GLY A 55 -11.38 -18.66 -13.83
N VAL A 56 -11.10 -17.40 -13.46
CA VAL A 56 -11.55 -16.81 -12.18
C VAL A 56 -12.88 -16.06 -12.30
N GLY A 57 -13.48 -16.01 -13.48
CA GLY A 57 -14.82 -15.46 -13.71
C GLY A 57 -15.06 -14.99 -15.14
N GLU A 58 -16.35 -14.91 -15.51
CA GLU A 58 -16.83 -14.40 -16.80
C GLU A 58 -17.05 -12.89 -16.75
N ALA A 59 -16.01 -12.14 -16.40
CA ALA A 59 -16.10 -10.71 -16.18
C ALA A 59 -16.55 -9.94 -17.42
N LYS A 60 -17.34 -8.88 -17.20
CA LYS A 60 -17.74 -7.91 -18.22
C LYS A 60 -17.34 -6.48 -17.80
N PRO A 61 -17.07 -5.59 -18.77
CA PRO A 61 -16.74 -4.21 -18.46
C PRO A 61 -17.99 -3.39 -18.12
N TYR A 62 -17.87 -2.49 -17.12
CA TYR A 62 -18.91 -1.55 -16.67
C TYR A 62 -18.56 -0.11 -17.02
N ASN A 63 -19.57 0.75 -17.17
CA ASN A 63 -19.38 2.15 -17.53
C ASN A 63 -19.37 3.08 -16.30
N SER A 64 -19.99 2.66 -15.18
CA SER A 64 -20.05 3.42 -13.93
C SER A 64 -20.01 2.51 -12.71
N VAL A 65 -19.67 3.08 -11.56
CA VAL A 65 -19.77 2.43 -10.26
C VAL A 65 -21.22 2.10 -9.93
N THR A 66 -22.13 3.01 -10.24
CA THR A 66 -23.59 2.82 -10.05
C THR A 66 -24.10 1.61 -10.83
N ASP A 67 -23.66 1.37 -12.08
CA ASP A 67 -24.03 0.18 -12.85
C ASP A 67 -23.54 -1.11 -12.15
N MET A 68 -22.35 -1.08 -11.56
CA MET A 68 -21.80 -2.23 -10.81
C MET A 68 -22.62 -2.52 -9.54
N VAL A 69 -22.95 -1.48 -8.77
CA VAL A 69 -23.80 -1.62 -7.57
C VAL A 69 -25.19 -2.16 -7.92
N SER A 70 -25.70 -1.80 -9.10
CA SER A 70 -27.02 -2.22 -9.58
C SER A 70 -27.08 -3.65 -10.11
N ASP A 71 -25.94 -4.28 -10.37
CA ASP A 71 -25.91 -5.68 -10.85
C ASP A 71 -25.98 -6.65 -9.66
N PRO A 72 -27.09 -7.44 -9.54
CA PRO A 72 -27.26 -8.35 -8.41
C PRO A 72 -26.22 -9.49 -8.35
N ALA A 73 -25.46 -9.71 -9.43
CA ALA A 73 -24.36 -10.67 -9.44
C ALA A 73 -23.11 -10.13 -8.73
N ILE A 74 -22.97 -8.82 -8.59
CA ILE A 74 -21.89 -8.18 -7.83
C ILE A 74 -22.39 -7.96 -6.40
N ASN A 75 -21.69 -8.50 -5.42
CA ASN A 75 -22.01 -8.29 -4.02
C ASN A 75 -20.84 -7.79 -3.18
N ALA A 76 -19.67 -7.62 -3.79
CA ALA A 76 -18.54 -6.94 -3.17
C ALA A 76 -17.69 -6.21 -4.23
N LEU A 77 -17.08 -5.08 -3.83
CA LEU A 77 -16.26 -4.26 -4.71
C LEU A 77 -14.82 -4.17 -4.19
N TRP A 78 -13.86 -4.25 -5.09
CA TRP A 78 -12.44 -3.96 -4.86
C TRP A 78 -12.07 -2.63 -5.49
N ILE A 79 -11.71 -1.62 -4.68
CA ILE A 79 -11.26 -0.31 -5.16
C ILE A 79 -9.73 -0.36 -5.34
N CYS A 80 -9.31 -0.57 -6.57
CA CYS A 80 -7.91 -0.58 -7.02
C CYS A 80 -7.57 0.65 -7.86
N ALA A 81 -8.34 1.72 -7.70
CA ALA A 81 -8.17 2.98 -8.41
C ALA A 81 -7.11 3.87 -7.73
N PRO A 82 -6.54 4.87 -8.45
CA PRO A 82 -5.59 5.81 -7.88
C PRO A 82 -6.13 6.55 -6.65
N ASN A 83 -5.25 6.88 -5.70
CA ASN A 83 -5.60 7.46 -4.40
C ASN A 83 -6.56 8.66 -4.50
N PHE A 84 -6.29 9.58 -5.42
CA PHE A 84 -7.06 10.82 -5.58
C PHE A 84 -8.51 10.61 -6.08
N THR A 85 -8.87 9.39 -6.50
CA THR A 85 -10.23 9.06 -6.98
C THR A 85 -11.06 8.25 -5.99
N ARG A 86 -10.44 7.70 -4.94
CA ARG A 86 -11.08 6.69 -4.08
C ARG A 86 -12.24 7.24 -3.27
N LEU A 87 -12.13 8.46 -2.76
CA LEU A 87 -13.20 9.07 -1.99
C LEU A 87 -14.44 9.32 -2.86
N GLU A 88 -14.28 9.87 -4.07
CA GLU A 88 -15.39 10.07 -5.01
C GLU A 88 -16.06 8.74 -5.40
N ILE A 89 -15.26 7.69 -5.62
CA ILE A 89 -15.78 6.34 -5.89
C ILE A 89 -16.61 5.83 -4.71
N MET A 90 -16.12 6.01 -3.49
CA MET A 90 -16.82 5.57 -2.28
C MET A 90 -18.13 6.35 -2.08
N GLU A 91 -18.15 7.65 -2.35
CA GLU A 91 -19.36 8.48 -2.33
C GLU A 91 -20.37 8.01 -3.38
N GLU A 92 -19.94 7.65 -4.60
CA GLU A 92 -20.82 7.11 -5.64
C GLU A 92 -21.42 5.76 -5.20
N ILE A 93 -20.64 4.86 -4.59
CA ILE A 93 -21.13 3.59 -4.05
C ILE A 93 -22.23 3.84 -3.02
N VAL A 94 -21.95 4.68 -2.03
CA VAL A 94 -22.91 4.99 -0.95
C VAL A 94 -24.17 5.61 -1.49
N ASN A 95 -24.06 6.58 -2.39
CA ASN A 95 -25.22 7.21 -3.03
C ASN A 95 -26.07 6.22 -3.84
N ALA A 96 -25.44 5.26 -4.53
CA ALA A 96 -26.16 4.22 -5.26
C ALA A 96 -26.93 3.30 -4.31
N ILE A 97 -26.33 2.88 -3.19
CA ILE A 97 -26.97 2.04 -2.17
C ILE A 97 -28.15 2.81 -1.51
N GLU A 98 -27.94 4.05 -1.05
CA GLU A 98 -28.96 4.87 -0.41
C GLU A 98 -30.16 5.17 -1.36
N SER A 99 -29.87 5.25 -2.66
CA SER A 99 -30.89 5.43 -3.68
C SER A 99 -31.63 4.13 -4.06
N GLY A 100 -31.33 3.01 -3.39
CA GLY A 100 -31.95 1.72 -3.64
C GLY A 100 -31.57 1.07 -4.98
N LYS A 101 -30.42 1.43 -5.55
CA LYS A 101 -29.96 0.88 -6.84
C LYS A 101 -29.43 -0.56 -6.70
N GLY A 102 -28.96 -0.93 -5.52
CA GLY A 102 -28.45 -2.27 -5.22
C GLY A 102 -27.97 -2.41 -3.79
N GLU A 103 -27.45 -3.58 -3.45
CA GLU A 103 -26.92 -3.91 -2.13
C GLU A 103 -25.58 -4.62 -2.28
N LEU A 104 -24.63 -4.25 -1.43
CA LEU A 104 -23.32 -4.91 -1.32
C LEU A 104 -23.17 -5.53 0.08
N ILE A 105 -22.38 -6.58 0.18
CA ILE A 105 -21.94 -7.19 1.44
C ILE A 105 -20.74 -6.45 1.99
N GLY A 106 -19.79 -6.12 1.11
CA GLY A 106 -18.54 -5.53 1.53
C GLY A 106 -17.81 -4.77 0.43
N ILE A 107 -16.78 -4.07 0.88
CA ILE A 107 -15.89 -3.28 0.06
C ILE A 107 -14.47 -3.48 0.52
N ALA A 108 -13.56 -3.72 -0.40
CA ALA A 108 -12.12 -3.75 -0.14
C ALA A 108 -11.44 -2.60 -0.88
N CYS A 109 -10.54 -1.89 -0.23
CA CYS A 109 -9.84 -0.74 -0.81
C CYS A 109 -8.33 -0.87 -0.66
N GLU A 110 -7.62 -0.63 -1.76
CA GLU A 110 -6.17 -0.61 -1.81
C GLU A 110 -5.55 0.46 -0.90
N LYS A 111 -4.36 0.16 -0.46
CA LYS A 111 -3.52 1.06 0.34
C LYS A 111 -2.96 2.23 -0.51
N PRO A 112 -2.58 3.35 0.13
CA PRO A 112 -3.07 3.83 1.43
C PRO A 112 -4.56 4.15 1.35
N LEU A 113 -5.30 4.07 2.48
CA LEU A 113 -6.76 4.24 2.48
C LEU A 113 -7.20 5.64 1.99
N GLY A 114 -6.40 6.65 2.28
CA GLY A 114 -6.62 8.04 1.84
C GLY A 114 -5.29 8.78 1.67
N ARG A 115 -5.33 9.95 1.02
CA ARG A 115 -4.15 10.81 0.86
C ARG A 115 -3.76 11.55 2.16
N ASN A 116 -4.69 11.62 3.11
CA ASN A 116 -4.54 12.27 4.40
C ASN A 116 -5.59 11.71 5.39
N VAL A 117 -5.48 12.09 6.66
CA VAL A 117 -6.35 11.57 7.73
C VAL A 117 -7.84 11.88 7.48
N LYS A 118 -8.14 13.08 6.99
CA LYS A 118 -9.53 13.47 6.70
C LYS A 118 -10.18 12.56 5.67
N GLU A 119 -9.49 12.28 4.55
CA GLU A 119 -10.00 11.36 3.52
C GLU A 119 -10.16 9.94 4.07
N ALA A 120 -9.17 9.41 4.81
CA ALA A 120 -9.26 8.08 5.38
C ALA A 120 -10.45 7.96 6.37
N LYS A 121 -10.66 8.95 7.22
CA LYS A 121 -11.82 9.01 8.13
C LYS A 121 -13.15 9.11 7.38
N GLN A 122 -13.19 9.84 6.26
CA GLN A 122 -14.37 9.91 5.41
C GLN A 122 -14.67 8.55 4.75
N MET A 123 -13.66 7.83 4.25
CA MET A 123 -13.84 6.48 3.71
C MET A 123 -14.47 5.54 4.74
N LEU A 124 -13.95 5.53 5.97
CA LEU A 124 -14.49 4.73 7.08
C LEU A 124 -15.93 5.15 7.44
N ALA A 125 -16.21 6.45 7.52
CA ALA A 125 -17.53 6.96 7.83
C ALA A 125 -18.58 6.58 6.76
N LEU A 126 -18.20 6.63 5.49
CA LEU A 126 -19.05 6.23 4.36
C LEU A 126 -19.35 4.72 4.38
N ALA A 127 -18.38 3.87 4.67
CA ALA A 127 -18.62 2.43 4.80
C ALA A 127 -19.60 2.12 5.95
N LYS A 128 -19.39 2.76 7.11
CA LYS A 128 -20.28 2.62 8.27
C LYS A 128 -21.72 3.14 8.00
N LYS A 129 -21.87 4.19 7.21
CA LYS A 129 -23.16 4.81 6.90
C LYS A 129 -24.15 3.85 6.22
N VAL A 130 -23.62 2.92 5.42
CA VAL A 130 -24.44 1.92 4.68
C VAL A 130 -24.16 0.49 5.14
N ASP A 131 -23.59 0.31 6.34
CA ASP A 131 -23.34 -0.98 7.01
C ASP A 131 -22.58 -1.99 6.13
N LEU A 132 -21.58 -1.52 5.41
CA LEU A 132 -20.67 -2.38 4.62
C LEU A 132 -19.58 -2.98 5.50
N LEU A 133 -19.29 -4.26 5.27
CA LEU A 133 -18.02 -4.84 5.72
C LEU A 133 -16.89 -4.19 4.94
N ASP A 134 -15.90 -3.65 5.64
CA ASP A 134 -14.80 -2.91 5.06
C ASP A 134 -13.48 -3.67 5.21
N GLY A 135 -12.76 -3.85 4.11
CA GLY A 135 -11.44 -4.47 4.05
C GLY A 135 -10.38 -3.48 3.56
N TYR A 136 -9.29 -3.38 4.28
CA TYR A 136 -8.11 -2.62 3.88
C TYR A 136 -7.10 -3.58 3.26
N LEU A 137 -6.75 -3.33 1.99
CA LEU A 137 -5.89 -4.23 1.22
C LEU A 137 -4.42 -3.91 1.54
N GLU A 138 -3.95 -4.54 2.62
CA GLU A 138 -2.58 -4.51 3.11
C GLU A 138 -1.97 -5.91 2.97
N ASN A 139 -1.54 -6.22 1.77
CA ASN A 139 -1.12 -7.57 1.38
C ASN A 139 0.05 -8.13 2.21
N GLN A 140 0.99 -7.29 2.65
CA GLN A 140 2.21 -7.76 3.34
C GLN A 140 1.91 -8.41 4.69
N VAL A 141 0.86 -7.98 5.37
CA VAL A 141 0.37 -8.63 6.61
C VAL A 141 -0.01 -10.09 6.36
N PHE A 142 -0.50 -10.40 5.16
CA PHE A 142 -0.92 -11.74 4.76
C PHE A 142 0.17 -12.57 4.08
N ALA A 143 1.38 -12.05 3.93
CA ALA A 143 2.50 -12.81 3.37
C ALA A 143 2.76 -14.08 4.21
N PRO A 144 2.90 -15.26 3.58
CA PRO A 144 3.06 -16.53 4.31
C PRO A 144 4.25 -16.56 5.27
N SER A 145 5.36 -15.90 4.92
CA SER A 145 6.52 -15.75 5.78
C SER A 145 6.23 -14.90 7.02
N VAL A 146 5.44 -13.84 6.88
CA VAL A 146 5.03 -12.93 7.97
C VAL A 146 4.05 -13.62 8.91
N THR A 147 2.99 -14.21 8.37
CA THR A 147 1.96 -14.89 9.16
C THR A 147 2.52 -16.11 9.90
N LYS A 148 3.32 -16.94 9.22
CA LYS A 148 3.95 -18.12 9.84
C LYS A 148 5.02 -17.73 10.86
N GLY A 149 5.80 -16.71 10.55
CA GLY A 149 6.79 -16.17 11.48
C GLY A 149 6.13 -15.66 12.76
N LYS A 150 5.06 -14.87 12.65
CA LYS A 150 4.28 -14.40 13.79
C LYS A 150 3.74 -15.55 14.64
N GLU A 151 3.12 -16.54 14.02
CA GLU A 151 2.60 -17.74 14.71
C GLU A 151 3.70 -18.37 15.58
N ILE A 152 4.84 -18.69 14.98
CA ILE A 152 5.94 -19.37 15.69
C ILE A 152 6.51 -18.51 16.81
N ILE A 153 6.76 -17.23 16.54
CA ILE A 153 7.32 -16.28 17.51
C ILE A 153 6.40 -16.16 18.73
N TRP A 154 5.11 -15.97 18.53
CA TRP A 154 4.17 -15.79 19.63
C TRP A 154 3.89 -17.09 20.39
N GLU A 155 3.81 -18.25 19.69
CA GLU A 155 3.56 -19.53 20.35
C GLU A 155 4.75 -20.06 21.17
N ARG A 156 5.98 -19.82 20.69
CA ARG A 156 7.20 -20.37 21.33
C ARG A 156 8.04 -19.33 22.04
N GLY A 157 8.36 -18.22 21.35
CA GLY A 157 9.24 -17.17 21.89
C GLY A 157 8.55 -16.36 22.97
N ALA A 158 7.49 -15.66 22.59
CA ALA A 158 6.79 -14.73 23.47
C ALA A 158 6.12 -15.42 24.66
N SER A 159 5.58 -16.62 24.48
CA SER A 159 4.98 -17.41 25.57
C SER A 159 5.97 -17.85 26.64
N THR A 160 7.27 -17.84 26.33
CA THR A 160 8.33 -18.36 27.22
C THR A 160 9.17 -17.24 27.82
N THR A 161 9.54 -16.22 27.03
CA THR A 161 10.53 -15.21 27.42
C THR A 161 10.03 -13.77 27.37
N GLY A 162 8.79 -13.56 26.95
CA GLY A 162 8.17 -12.24 26.83
C GLY A 162 7.97 -11.82 25.37
N ARG A 163 7.11 -10.83 25.18
CA ARG A 163 6.67 -10.34 23.85
C ARG A 163 7.81 -9.76 23.02
N PRO A 164 7.65 -9.69 21.69
CA PRO A 164 8.57 -8.91 20.85
C PRO A 164 8.47 -7.41 21.21
N TYR A 165 9.60 -6.71 21.17
CA TYR A 165 9.71 -5.31 21.55
C TYR A 165 10.25 -4.39 20.47
N LEU A 166 10.85 -4.94 19.41
CA LEU A 166 11.40 -4.19 18.28
C LEU A 166 11.01 -4.87 16.98
N ALA A 167 10.41 -4.11 16.08
CA ALA A 167 10.19 -4.50 14.68
C ALA A 167 10.87 -3.51 13.76
N ARG A 168 11.53 -4.02 12.70
CA ARG A 168 12.08 -3.24 11.60
C ARG A 168 11.47 -3.71 10.31
N ALA A 169 10.85 -2.82 9.56
CA ALA A 169 10.25 -3.15 8.28
C ALA A 169 10.72 -2.19 7.20
N SER A 170 10.95 -2.71 6.00
CA SER A 170 11.29 -1.86 4.87
C SER A 170 10.69 -2.36 3.57
N GLU A 171 10.29 -1.40 2.73
CA GLU A 171 9.93 -1.61 1.35
C GLU A 171 10.73 -0.67 0.45
N GLU A 172 11.45 -1.24 -0.50
CA GLU A 172 12.37 -0.48 -1.34
C GLU A 172 12.37 -1.02 -2.77
N HIS A 173 12.25 -0.11 -3.74
CA HIS A 173 12.36 -0.40 -5.16
C HIS A 173 12.84 0.82 -5.97
N SER A 174 12.95 0.69 -7.30
CA SER A 174 13.50 1.74 -8.18
C SER A 174 12.56 2.90 -8.50
N GLY A 175 11.37 2.91 -7.96
CA GLY A 175 10.35 3.93 -8.20
C GLY A 175 9.09 3.38 -8.90
N PRO A 176 7.98 4.10 -8.82
CA PRO A 176 6.70 3.68 -9.40
C PRO A 176 6.65 3.87 -10.91
N HIS A 177 5.87 3.01 -11.60
CA HIS A 177 5.74 3.05 -13.05
C HIS A 177 4.76 4.11 -13.57
N MET A 178 3.77 4.50 -12.76
CA MET A 178 2.73 5.42 -13.22
C MET A 178 3.04 6.86 -12.83
N PRO A 179 2.90 7.83 -13.76
CA PRO A 179 3.25 9.24 -13.52
C PRO A 179 2.60 9.87 -12.29
N TRP A 180 1.35 9.52 -11.97
CA TRP A 180 0.62 10.13 -10.87
C TRP A 180 1.21 9.85 -9.48
N PHE A 181 1.96 8.75 -9.31
CA PHE A 181 2.66 8.48 -8.06
C PHE A 181 3.73 9.54 -7.72
N TRP A 182 4.34 10.12 -8.76
CA TRP A 182 5.36 11.14 -8.62
C TRP A 182 4.80 12.54 -8.30
N GLU A 183 3.47 12.67 -8.33
CA GLU A 183 2.77 13.92 -8.04
C GLU A 183 2.19 13.88 -6.62
N GLY A 184 2.82 14.58 -5.67
CA GLY A 184 2.43 14.55 -4.26
C GLY A 184 0.97 14.92 -4.00
N GLU A 185 0.38 15.80 -4.79
CA GLU A 185 -1.05 16.15 -4.70
C GLU A 185 -1.96 14.95 -5.03
N LEU A 186 -1.60 14.15 -6.03
CA LEU A 186 -2.39 13.00 -6.45
C LEU A 186 -2.16 11.79 -5.54
N GLN A 187 -0.92 11.60 -5.11
CA GLN A 187 -0.54 10.48 -4.24
C GLN A 187 -0.86 10.75 -2.76
N GLY A 188 -0.85 12.02 -2.31
CA GLY A 188 -0.93 12.41 -0.91
C GLY A 188 0.44 12.60 -0.25
N GLY A 189 1.52 12.51 -1.03
CA GLY A 189 2.91 12.58 -0.62
C GLY A 189 3.83 11.94 -1.65
N GLY A 190 5.01 11.51 -1.25
CA GLY A 190 5.93 10.70 -2.05
C GLY A 190 6.01 9.26 -1.53
N VAL A 191 7.23 8.73 -1.44
CA VAL A 191 7.48 7.34 -1.02
C VAL A 191 6.98 7.04 0.40
N LEU A 192 6.96 8.04 1.29
CA LEU A 192 6.46 7.86 2.65
C LEU A 192 4.98 7.46 2.64
N ASN A 193 4.14 8.17 1.89
CA ASN A 193 2.72 7.83 1.82
C ASN A 193 2.43 6.57 0.98
N ASP A 194 3.26 6.31 -0.03
CA ASP A 194 3.07 5.15 -0.92
C ASP A 194 3.42 3.82 -0.28
N MET A 195 4.60 3.75 0.38
CA MET A 195 5.20 2.48 0.77
C MET A 195 5.30 2.30 2.28
N MET A 196 5.46 3.39 3.07
CA MET A 196 5.60 3.26 4.52
C MET A 196 4.31 2.76 5.19
N CYS A 197 3.15 2.86 4.53
CA CYS A 197 1.91 2.27 5.00
C CYS A 197 2.05 0.75 5.24
N HIS A 198 2.70 0.04 4.31
CA HIS A 198 3.01 -1.38 4.46
C HIS A 198 3.92 -1.62 5.66
N SER A 199 5.07 -0.97 5.71
CA SER A 199 6.08 -1.19 6.75
C SER A 199 5.55 -0.87 8.15
N VAL A 200 4.70 0.15 8.29
CA VAL A 200 4.07 0.51 9.56
C VAL A 200 3.06 -0.55 9.99
N GLU A 201 2.18 -0.99 9.09
CA GLU A 201 1.13 -1.95 9.46
C GLU A 201 1.68 -3.35 9.67
N GLU A 202 2.61 -3.80 8.83
CA GLU A 202 3.30 -5.07 9.02
C GLU A 202 3.99 -5.13 10.40
N ALA A 203 4.70 -4.07 10.79
CA ALA A 203 5.35 -3.98 12.11
C ALA A 203 4.33 -3.98 13.25
N ARG A 204 3.22 -3.20 13.14
CA ARG A 204 2.12 -3.23 14.11
C ARG A 204 1.51 -4.63 14.23
N PHE A 205 1.25 -5.27 13.10
CA PHE A 205 0.76 -6.65 13.06
C PHE A 205 1.67 -7.58 13.84
N MET A 206 2.96 -7.57 13.57
CA MET A 206 3.93 -8.47 14.19
C MET A 206 4.06 -8.24 15.71
N LEU A 207 3.99 -6.99 16.16
CA LEU A 207 4.04 -6.63 17.59
C LEU A 207 2.71 -6.86 18.31
N THR A 208 1.58 -6.96 17.63
CA THR A 208 0.28 -7.24 18.23
C THR A 208 0.15 -8.72 18.58
N ALA A 209 -0.27 -9.02 19.81
CA ALA A 209 -0.50 -10.41 20.24
C ALA A 209 -1.58 -11.08 19.36
N PRO A 210 -1.49 -12.41 19.10
CA PRO A 210 -2.50 -13.14 18.34
C PRO A 210 -3.90 -12.93 18.93
N LYS A 211 -4.88 -12.65 18.07
CA LYS A 211 -6.29 -12.36 18.42
C LYS A 211 -6.54 -11.06 19.19
N ALA A 212 -5.51 -10.29 19.56
CA ALA A 212 -5.68 -8.96 20.12
C ALA A 212 -5.99 -7.94 19.00
N SER A 213 -6.71 -6.87 19.35
CA SER A 213 -6.86 -5.71 18.46
C SER A 213 -5.52 -4.97 18.29
N ARG A 214 -5.30 -4.37 17.11
CA ARG A 214 -4.18 -3.44 16.89
C ARG A 214 -4.19 -2.26 17.87
N ASP A 215 -5.36 -1.90 18.41
CA ASP A 215 -5.54 -0.84 19.40
C ASP A 215 -4.94 -1.17 20.77
N SER A 216 -4.52 -2.44 20.99
CA SER A 216 -3.71 -2.82 22.18
C SER A 216 -2.33 -2.15 22.17
N LEU A 217 -1.87 -1.68 21.02
CA LEU A 217 -0.65 -0.89 20.87
C LEU A 217 -0.99 0.60 20.76
N THR A 218 -0.65 1.37 21.78
CA THR A 218 -0.87 2.82 21.81
C THR A 218 0.37 3.55 21.31
N PRO A 219 0.32 4.26 20.17
CA PRO A 219 1.44 5.09 19.71
C PRO A 219 1.73 6.21 20.73
N LEU A 220 2.99 6.52 20.96
CA LEU A 220 3.45 7.58 21.86
C LEU A 220 4.10 8.73 21.12
N SER A 221 4.96 8.42 20.17
CA SER A 221 5.70 9.42 19.42
C SER A 221 6.18 8.89 18.06
N VAL A 222 6.41 9.81 17.13
CA VAL A 222 6.97 9.53 15.81
C VAL A 222 8.14 10.47 15.54
N ASN A 223 9.27 9.89 15.14
CA ASN A 223 10.41 10.62 14.59
C ASN A 223 10.64 10.15 13.15
N ALA A 224 10.70 11.07 12.20
CA ALA A 224 10.87 10.73 10.80
C ALA A 224 11.81 11.68 10.06
N TYR A 225 12.40 11.15 9.00
CA TYR A 225 13.19 11.88 8.03
C TYR A 225 12.71 11.52 6.63
N ALA A 226 12.55 12.52 5.77
CA ALA A 226 12.19 12.34 4.37
C ALA A 226 13.09 13.23 3.49
N SER A 227 13.46 12.77 2.31
CA SER A 227 14.35 13.48 1.42
C SER A 227 14.21 13.07 -0.04
N CYS A 228 14.59 13.96 -0.95
CA CYS A 228 14.82 13.63 -2.35
C CYS A 228 16.32 13.34 -2.54
N LEU A 229 16.68 12.11 -2.88
CA LEU A 229 18.08 11.68 -2.96
C LEU A 229 18.54 11.43 -4.39
N LYS A 230 17.82 10.55 -5.12
CA LYS A 230 18.20 10.11 -6.47
C LYS A 230 17.50 10.93 -7.55
N TRP A 231 16.19 10.99 -7.49
CA TRP A 231 15.37 11.46 -8.60
C TRP A 231 15.37 12.98 -8.79
N GLN A 232 15.85 13.76 -7.81
CA GLN A 232 16.11 15.18 -7.98
C GLN A 232 17.41 15.51 -8.73
N ARG A 233 18.29 14.55 -8.99
CA ARG A 233 19.48 14.77 -9.79
C ARG A 233 19.09 14.96 -11.24
N PRO A 234 19.66 15.98 -11.96
CA PRO A 234 19.20 16.35 -13.30
C PRO A 234 19.15 15.20 -14.31
N GLU A 235 20.14 14.31 -14.26
CA GLU A 235 20.21 13.13 -15.14
C GLU A 235 19.06 12.15 -14.91
N TYR A 236 18.69 11.89 -13.65
CA TYR A 236 17.58 10.98 -13.31
C TYR A 236 16.22 11.64 -13.48
N ALA A 237 16.09 12.92 -13.14
CA ALA A 237 14.87 13.69 -13.42
C ALA A 237 14.56 13.75 -14.91
N LYS A 238 15.60 13.84 -15.77
CA LYS A 238 15.44 13.77 -17.22
C LYS A 238 14.91 12.41 -17.68
N ILE A 239 15.41 11.31 -17.10
CA ILE A 239 14.90 9.95 -17.40
C ILE A 239 13.39 9.87 -17.09
N LEU A 240 12.95 10.37 -15.92
CA LEU A 240 11.53 10.40 -15.58
C LEU A 240 10.70 11.24 -16.55
N LEU A 241 11.20 12.41 -16.92
CA LEU A 241 10.52 13.28 -17.84
C LEU A 241 10.35 12.61 -19.21
N ASP A 242 11.41 11.99 -19.74
CA ASP A 242 11.41 11.29 -21.02
C ASP A 242 10.47 10.07 -20.97
N ASN A 243 10.60 9.19 -19.97
CA ASN A 243 9.78 7.98 -19.81
C ASN A 243 8.29 8.27 -19.60
N SER A 244 7.97 9.41 -18.96
CA SER A 244 6.59 9.85 -18.75
C SER A 244 6.00 10.62 -19.94
N ASN A 245 6.71 10.73 -21.07
CA ASN A 245 6.33 11.59 -22.21
C ASN A 245 6.05 13.04 -21.78
N GLY A 246 6.91 13.60 -20.94
CA GLY A 246 6.82 14.96 -20.46
C GLY A 246 5.81 15.23 -19.33
N LYS A 247 5.15 14.19 -18.82
CA LYS A 247 4.12 14.33 -17.77
C LYS A 247 4.70 14.53 -16.37
N THR A 248 5.84 13.91 -16.07
CA THR A 248 6.48 13.97 -14.76
C THR A 248 7.72 14.86 -14.81
N ASP A 249 7.58 16.11 -14.43
CA ASP A 249 8.71 17.04 -14.26
C ASP A 249 9.10 17.10 -12.78
N TYR A 250 9.94 16.17 -12.37
CA TYR A 250 10.31 16.00 -10.96
C TYR A 250 11.10 17.19 -10.39
N LEU A 251 11.85 17.93 -11.21
CA LEU A 251 12.57 19.14 -10.76
C LEU A 251 11.63 20.29 -10.41
N LYS A 252 10.46 20.34 -11.06
CA LYS A 252 9.43 21.34 -10.72
C LYS A 252 8.55 20.94 -9.54
N ARG A 253 8.30 19.63 -9.39
CA ARG A 253 7.42 19.09 -8.37
C ARG A 253 8.04 17.85 -7.72
N PRO A 254 9.11 18.01 -6.92
CA PRO A 254 9.74 16.89 -6.27
C PRO A 254 8.83 16.34 -5.16
N ALA A 255 8.68 15.00 -5.13
CA ALA A 255 8.18 14.27 -4.00
C ALA A 255 9.35 13.51 -3.37
N GLU A 256 9.34 13.27 -2.05
CA GLU A 256 10.43 12.54 -1.41
C GLU A 256 10.52 11.12 -1.98
N ASP A 257 11.75 10.70 -2.30
CA ASP A 257 12.07 9.39 -2.86
C ASP A 257 12.76 8.47 -1.83
N PHE A 258 12.96 8.98 -0.61
CA PHE A 258 13.46 8.27 0.54
C PHE A 258 12.78 8.77 1.82
N ALA A 259 12.37 7.83 2.68
CA ALA A 259 11.88 8.14 4.02
C ALA A 259 12.24 7.04 5.02
N ARG A 260 12.43 7.45 6.28
CA ARG A 260 12.55 6.54 7.43
C ARG A 260 11.78 7.09 8.61
N SER A 261 11.26 6.20 9.47
CA SER A 261 10.66 6.62 10.73
C SER A 261 11.02 5.68 11.88
N LEU A 262 10.92 6.24 13.09
CA LEU A 262 10.93 5.53 14.36
C LEU A 262 9.64 5.88 15.09
N ILE A 263 8.86 4.85 15.42
CA ILE A 263 7.58 5.00 16.14
C ILE A 263 7.70 4.27 17.47
N GLU A 264 7.45 5.00 18.56
CA GLU A 264 7.35 4.41 19.89
C GLU A 264 5.91 4.07 20.20
N TYR A 265 5.70 2.89 20.76
CA TYR A 265 4.42 2.43 21.29
C TYR A 265 4.56 2.05 22.75
N LYS A 266 3.42 1.94 23.41
CA LYS A 266 3.25 1.15 24.64
C LYS A 266 2.15 0.12 24.44
N ASP A 267 2.32 -1.03 25.06
CA ASP A 267 1.27 -2.04 25.14
C ASP A 267 0.28 -1.78 26.28
N GLU A 268 -0.65 -2.71 26.47
CA GLU A 268 -1.65 -2.68 27.54
C GLU A 268 -1.05 -2.75 28.95
N ASN A 269 0.19 -3.25 29.10
CA ASN A 269 0.92 -3.33 30.38
C ASN A 269 1.81 -2.11 30.61
N GLY A 270 1.89 -1.20 29.61
CA GLY A 270 2.76 -0.02 29.64
C GLY A 270 4.20 -0.29 29.23
N GLU A 271 4.51 -1.48 28.70
CA GLU A 271 5.83 -1.81 28.14
C GLU A 271 6.07 -1.04 26.83
N ARG A 272 7.27 -0.51 26.67
CA ARG A 272 7.66 0.22 25.47
C ARG A 272 8.07 -0.71 24.35
N LEU A 273 7.60 -0.39 23.16
CA LEU A 273 7.89 -1.10 21.93
C LEU A 273 8.35 -0.09 20.87
N VAL A 274 9.20 -0.54 19.97
CA VAL A 274 9.77 0.32 18.93
C VAL A 274 9.54 -0.30 17.55
N VAL A 275 9.13 0.56 16.62
CA VAL A 275 9.04 0.26 15.20
C VAL A 275 10.01 1.16 14.45
N GLU A 276 10.89 0.59 13.64
CA GLU A 276 11.74 1.29 12.69
C GLU A 276 11.28 0.96 11.28
N THR A 277 11.06 1.97 10.44
CA THR A 277 10.67 1.79 9.06
C THR A 277 11.60 2.52 8.10
N THR A 278 11.82 1.94 6.92
CA THR A 278 12.56 2.59 5.83
C THR A 278 11.86 2.29 4.51
N THR A 279 11.65 3.33 3.70
CA THR A 279 11.07 3.19 2.36
C THR A 279 11.85 4.00 1.33
N SER A 280 11.99 3.46 0.12
CA SER A 280 12.83 4.11 -0.89
C SER A 280 12.39 3.80 -2.33
N TRP A 281 12.29 4.84 -3.14
CA TRP A 281 12.27 4.76 -4.60
C TRP A 281 13.67 4.89 -5.22
N CYS A 282 14.71 4.92 -4.36
CA CYS A 282 16.11 5.06 -4.77
C CYS A 282 16.85 3.71 -4.82
N PHE A 283 16.18 2.63 -4.43
CA PHE A 283 16.80 1.32 -4.31
C PHE A 283 17.31 0.84 -5.68
N VAL A 284 18.50 0.27 -5.68
CA VAL A 284 19.12 -0.35 -6.85
C VAL A 284 19.39 -1.81 -6.51
N GLY A 285 18.55 -2.68 -7.04
CA GLY A 285 18.62 -4.11 -6.79
C GLY A 285 17.80 -4.87 -7.82
N ALA A 286 17.70 -6.16 -7.68
CA ALA A 286 17.10 -7.04 -8.69
C ALA A 286 15.56 -7.08 -8.68
N GLY A 287 14.91 -6.25 -7.86
CA GLY A 287 13.45 -6.25 -7.79
C GLY A 287 12.92 -5.51 -6.56
N LEU A 288 11.69 -5.83 -6.15
CA LEU A 288 11.06 -5.31 -4.95
C LEU A 288 11.66 -5.97 -3.71
N ARG A 289 12.31 -5.16 -2.85
CA ARG A 289 12.82 -5.59 -1.56
C ARG A 289 11.81 -5.31 -0.47
N LEU A 290 11.22 -6.37 0.07
CA LEU A 290 10.47 -6.34 1.31
C LEU A 290 11.33 -7.00 2.39
N SER A 291 11.56 -6.35 3.51
CA SER A 291 12.26 -6.95 4.63
C SER A 291 11.60 -6.64 5.95
N MET A 292 11.52 -7.66 6.80
CA MET A 292 11.01 -7.59 8.16
C MET A 292 11.98 -8.24 9.12
N GLU A 293 12.30 -7.53 10.20
CA GLU A 293 13.06 -8.06 11.33
C GLU A 293 12.23 -7.88 12.60
N LEU A 294 12.16 -8.92 13.43
CA LEU A 294 11.46 -8.88 14.70
C LEU A 294 12.36 -9.42 15.81
N PHE A 295 12.41 -8.72 16.93
CA PHE A 295 13.26 -9.06 18.06
C PHE A 295 12.47 -9.13 19.36
N GLY A 296 12.73 -10.17 20.14
CA GLY A 296 12.28 -10.35 21.50
C GLY A 296 13.45 -10.75 22.42
N PRO A 297 13.18 -11.08 23.71
CA PRO A 297 14.23 -11.29 24.71
C PRO A 297 15.23 -12.38 24.32
N GLU A 298 14.77 -13.50 23.75
CA GLU A 298 15.59 -14.67 23.41
C GLU A 298 15.33 -15.20 22.00
N TYR A 299 14.78 -14.35 21.10
CA TYR A 299 14.44 -14.76 19.74
C TYR A 299 14.51 -13.60 18.75
N SER A 300 14.69 -13.95 17.50
CA SER A 300 14.60 -13.02 16.37
C SER A 300 13.99 -13.71 15.15
N MET A 301 13.48 -12.89 14.23
CA MET A 301 12.93 -13.31 12.95
C MET A 301 13.47 -12.39 11.86
N PHE A 302 13.71 -12.94 10.68
CA PHE A 302 14.19 -12.21 9.51
C PHE A 302 13.44 -12.70 8.28
N VAL A 303 12.92 -11.76 7.49
CA VAL A 303 12.32 -11.99 6.17
C VAL A 303 12.96 -11.02 5.18
N ASN A 304 13.30 -11.50 3.99
CA ASN A 304 13.79 -10.67 2.90
C ASN A 304 13.40 -11.33 1.56
N THR A 305 12.61 -10.65 0.75
CA THR A 305 12.12 -11.19 -0.53
C THR A 305 13.21 -11.38 -1.58
N LEU A 306 14.36 -10.74 -1.43
CA LEU A 306 15.52 -10.95 -2.31
C LEU A 306 16.36 -12.17 -1.94
N ASP A 307 16.10 -12.81 -0.80
CA ASP A 307 16.70 -14.12 -0.44
C ASP A 307 15.86 -15.25 -1.03
N SER A 308 15.76 -15.27 -2.35
CA SER A 308 14.97 -16.24 -3.12
C SER A 308 15.78 -17.54 -3.34
N ASP A 309 15.09 -18.69 -3.36
CA ASP A 309 15.68 -19.98 -3.69
C ASP A 309 16.09 -20.09 -5.16
N LEU A 310 15.47 -19.28 -6.03
CA LEU A 310 15.79 -19.22 -7.45
C LEU A 310 16.64 -17.99 -7.75
N LYS A 311 17.85 -18.24 -8.26
CA LYS A 311 18.74 -17.21 -8.76
C LYS A 311 19.15 -17.52 -10.19
N LEU A 312 19.02 -16.54 -11.05
CA LEU A 312 19.44 -16.61 -12.45
C LEU A 312 20.69 -15.74 -12.65
N PHE A 313 21.57 -16.14 -13.54
CA PHE A 313 22.67 -15.30 -13.96
C PHE A 313 22.61 -15.08 -15.48
N PHE A 314 22.46 -13.82 -15.87
CA PHE A 314 22.54 -13.42 -17.27
C PHE A 314 23.85 -12.72 -17.58
N SER A 315 24.50 -13.14 -18.67
CA SER A 315 25.65 -12.40 -19.18
C SER A 315 25.18 -11.14 -19.90
N ARG A 316 26.08 -10.18 -20.08
CA ARG A 316 25.81 -8.93 -20.80
C ARG A 316 25.27 -9.07 -22.23
N ASN A 317 25.33 -10.27 -22.79
CA ASN A 317 24.86 -10.54 -24.16
C ASN A 317 23.45 -11.15 -24.19
N VAL A 318 22.81 -11.34 -23.03
CA VAL A 318 21.46 -11.88 -22.91
C VAL A 318 20.59 -10.75 -22.34
N THR A 319 19.77 -10.17 -23.19
CA THR A 319 18.80 -9.10 -22.81
C THR A 319 17.39 -9.62 -23.02
N GLY A 320 16.46 -9.20 -22.18
CA GLY A 320 15.04 -9.47 -22.32
C GLY A 320 14.40 -8.63 -23.46
N ALA A 321 13.15 -8.92 -23.77
CA ALA A 321 12.34 -8.08 -24.63
C ALA A 321 12.02 -6.75 -23.92
N GLU A 322 11.82 -5.68 -24.70
CA GLU A 322 11.45 -4.37 -24.14
C GLU A 322 10.13 -4.49 -23.33
N GLY A 323 10.18 -4.09 -22.06
CA GLY A 323 9.05 -4.16 -21.12
C GLY A 323 8.81 -5.54 -20.49
N GLU A 324 9.74 -6.49 -20.66
CA GLU A 324 9.72 -7.77 -19.97
C GLU A 324 10.46 -7.66 -18.63
N ASP A 325 9.71 -7.80 -17.54
CA ASP A 325 10.28 -7.92 -16.19
C ASP A 325 10.13 -9.37 -15.70
N LEU A 326 11.22 -9.99 -15.25
CA LEU A 326 11.21 -11.33 -14.66
C LEU A 326 10.59 -11.32 -13.26
N VAL A 327 10.72 -10.20 -12.55
CA VAL A 327 10.14 -9.94 -11.23
C VAL A 327 9.66 -8.50 -11.17
N GLU A 328 8.72 -8.23 -10.27
CA GLU A 328 8.23 -6.87 -10.04
C GLU A 328 9.38 -5.91 -9.73
N LYS A 329 9.37 -4.72 -10.39
CA LYS A 329 10.38 -3.67 -10.20
C LYS A 329 11.82 -4.08 -10.53
N GLN A 330 12.00 -5.00 -11.47
CA GLN A 330 13.34 -5.36 -11.97
C GLN A 330 14.12 -4.11 -12.43
N ASN A 331 15.39 -4.03 -12.03
CA ASN A 331 16.29 -2.91 -12.34
C ASN A 331 17.52 -3.29 -13.16
N ALA A 332 17.76 -4.57 -13.34
CA ALA A 332 18.94 -5.07 -14.01
C ALA A 332 18.57 -6.16 -15.00
N GLU A 333 19.28 -6.18 -16.13
CA GLU A 333 19.10 -7.17 -17.20
C GLU A 333 20.27 -8.17 -17.25
N SER A 334 21.29 -7.97 -16.44
CA SER A 334 22.48 -8.83 -16.40
C SER A 334 23.04 -8.98 -15.00
N GLY A 335 23.78 -10.05 -14.77
CA GLY A 335 24.31 -10.43 -13.48
C GLY A 335 23.44 -11.45 -12.77
N GLU A 336 23.65 -11.62 -11.45
CA GLU A 336 22.80 -12.49 -10.62
C GLU A 336 21.49 -11.77 -10.29
N MET A 337 20.39 -12.44 -10.57
CA MET A 337 19.05 -11.96 -10.27
C MET A 337 18.29 -12.98 -9.42
N PRO A 338 17.87 -12.65 -8.19
CA PRO A 338 16.91 -13.44 -7.45
C PRO A 338 15.55 -13.35 -8.13
N VAL A 339 14.87 -14.47 -8.25
CA VAL A 339 13.55 -14.57 -8.87
C VAL A 339 12.56 -15.10 -7.87
N VAL A 340 11.50 -14.34 -7.63
CA VAL A 340 10.36 -14.78 -6.83
C VAL A 340 9.44 -15.63 -7.72
N SER A 341 9.36 -16.93 -7.46
CA SER A 341 8.64 -17.88 -8.32
C SER A 341 7.13 -17.69 -8.33
N SER A 342 6.56 -17.15 -7.27
CA SER A 342 5.13 -16.81 -7.15
C SER A 342 4.98 -15.51 -6.37
N GLU A 343 4.94 -14.40 -7.07
CA GLU A 343 4.84 -13.07 -6.44
C GLU A 343 3.50 -12.88 -5.72
N THR A 344 2.39 -13.35 -6.32
CA THR A 344 1.06 -13.26 -5.70
C THR A 344 0.95 -13.97 -4.36
N ASP A 345 1.67 -15.08 -4.20
CA ASP A 345 1.70 -15.83 -2.95
C ASP A 345 2.73 -15.25 -1.98
N THR A 346 3.95 -14.99 -2.46
CA THR A 346 5.06 -14.50 -1.63
C THR A 346 4.75 -13.16 -1.00
N TYR A 347 4.14 -12.24 -1.76
CA TYR A 347 3.76 -10.91 -1.27
C TYR A 347 2.41 -10.86 -0.54
N GLY A 348 1.70 -12.01 -0.40
CA GLY A 348 0.51 -12.14 0.42
C GLY A 348 -0.82 -11.89 -0.27
N TYR A 349 -0.88 -11.50 -1.54
CA TYR A 349 -2.14 -11.17 -2.25
C TYR A 349 -3.14 -12.33 -2.30
N THR A 350 -2.67 -13.56 -2.47
CA THR A 350 -3.55 -14.75 -2.48
C THR A 350 -4.23 -14.95 -1.13
N GLU A 351 -3.47 -14.87 -0.03
CA GLU A 351 -4.01 -15.00 1.32
C GLU A 351 -4.88 -13.81 1.73
N GLU A 352 -4.50 -12.60 1.37
CA GLU A 352 -5.31 -11.40 1.55
C GLU A 352 -6.68 -11.53 0.90
N ASN A 353 -6.72 -11.86 -0.40
CA ASN A 353 -7.98 -12.02 -1.12
C ASN A 353 -8.80 -13.19 -0.59
N ARG A 354 -8.16 -14.28 -0.18
CA ARG A 354 -8.84 -15.41 0.51
C ARG A 354 -9.48 -14.95 1.80
N HIS A 355 -8.74 -14.19 2.61
CA HIS A 355 -9.25 -13.66 3.87
C HIS A 355 -10.43 -12.70 3.65
N MET A 356 -10.35 -11.76 2.70
CA MET A 356 -11.44 -10.83 2.38
C MET A 356 -12.71 -11.58 1.93
N VAL A 357 -12.58 -12.54 1.01
CA VAL A 357 -13.71 -13.36 0.52
C VAL A 357 -14.36 -14.14 1.66
N GLN A 358 -13.59 -14.80 2.52
CA GLN A 358 -14.12 -15.56 3.65
C GLN A 358 -14.77 -14.68 4.71
N SER A 359 -14.20 -13.52 4.98
CA SER A 359 -14.74 -12.52 5.91
C SER A 359 -16.11 -12.04 5.43
N PHE A 360 -16.23 -11.64 4.18
CA PHE A 360 -17.48 -11.16 3.60
C PHE A 360 -18.55 -12.27 3.56
N LEU A 361 -18.19 -13.50 3.18
CA LEU A 361 -19.11 -14.64 3.21
C LEU A 361 -19.62 -14.98 4.61
N SER A 362 -18.76 -14.87 5.61
CA SER A 362 -19.12 -15.17 7.00
C SER A 362 -19.80 -14.03 7.73
N GLY A 363 -19.94 -12.85 7.09
CA GLY A 363 -20.46 -11.64 7.72
C GLY A 363 -19.57 -11.10 8.83
N LYS A 364 -18.28 -11.40 8.79
CA LYS A 364 -17.29 -10.93 9.76
C LYS A 364 -16.45 -9.82 9.17
N ARG A 365 -16.12 -8.84 9.98
CA ARG A 365 -15.19 -7.79 9.58
C ARG A 365 -13.81 -8.38 9.31
N PRO A 366 -13.14 -8.03 8.20
CA PRO A 366 -11.77 -8.42 7.93
C PRO A 366 -10.78 -8.03 9.04
N GLU A 367 -9.70 -8.79 9.18
CA GLU A 367 -8.62 -8.50 10.13
C GLU A 367 -7.94 -7.17 9.81
N GLU A 368 -7.65 -6.92 8.53
CA GLU A 368 -7.26 -5.60 8.03
C GLU A 368 -8.51 -4.89 7.49
N ASN A 369 -8.83 -3.73 8.05
CA ASN A 369 -10.05 -2.99 7.78
C ASN A 369 -9.81 -1.48 7.73
N PHE A 370 -10.84 -0.70 7.40
CA PHE A 370 -10.67 0.75 7.25
C PHE A 370 -10.25 1.47 8.55
N SER A 371 -10.52 0.90 9.74
CA SER A 371 -9.97 1.50 10.97
C SER A 371 -8.45 1.36 11.04
N ASP A 372 -7.91 0.22 10.56
CA ASP A 372 -6.47 0.03 10.48
C ASP A 372 -5.86 0.99 9.44
N GLY A 373 -6.51 1.14 8.27
CA GLY A 373 -6.11 2.12 7.27
C GLY A 373 -6.12 3.57 7.79
N VAL A 374 -7.08 3.95 8.65
CA VAL A 374 -7.10 5.26 9.32
C VAL A 374 -5.92 5.39 10.28
N ASN A 375 -5.71 4.40 11.15
CA ASN A 375 -4.60 4.41 12.12
C ASN A 375 -3.24 4.52 11.42
N VAL A 376 -3.03 3.77 10.34
CA VAL A 376 -1.83 3.87 9.51
C VAL A 376 -1.69 5.27 8.93
N THR A 377 -2.75 5.83 8.34
CA THR A 377 -2.70 7.17 7.75
C THR A 377 -2.38 8.23 8.82
N GLU A 378 -2.89 8.11 10.04
CA GLU A 378 -2.57 9.01 11.16
C GLU A 378 -1.07 8.97 11.50
N LEU A 379 -0.46 7.79 11.50
CA LEU A 379 0.98 7.62 11.74
C LEU A 379 1.82 8.20 10.59
N LEU A 380 1.43 7.96 9.34
CA LEU A 380 2.12 8.53 8.17
C LEU A 380 2.06 10.06 8.17
N MET A 381 0.90 10.66 8.44
CA MET A 381 0.77 12.12 8.51
C MET A 381 1.56 12.70 9.69
N THR A 382 1.65 11.98 10.82
CA THR A 382 2.52 12.36 11.93
C THR A 382 4.01 12.26 11.56
N ALA A 383 4.39 11.27 10.74
CA ALA A 383 5.74 11.14 10.21
C ALA A 383 6.10 12.32 9.28
N TYR A 384 5.18 12.75 8.41
CA TYR A 384 5.37 14.00 7.63
C TYR A 384 5.51 15.22 8.53
N MET A 385 4.67 15.38 9.57
CA MET A 385 4.82 16.47 10.54
C MET A 385 6.18 16.45 11.23
N SER A 386 6.69 15.26 11.55
CA SER A 386 8.02 15.10 12.14
C SER A 386 9.12 15.50 11.19
N ALA A 387 9.09 15.01 9.95
CA ALA A 387 10.08 15.33 8.92
C ALA A 387 10.08 16.82 8.58
N GLU A 388 8.91 17.45 8.40
CA GLU A 388 8.78 18.88 8.10
C GLU A 388 9.25 19.80 9.25
N LYS A 389 9.09 19.35 10.50
CA LYS A 389 9.51 20.10 11.70
C LYS A 389 10.88 19.71 12.22
N GLU A 390 11.52 18.72 11.62
CA GLU A 390 12.84 18.17 12.02
C GLU A 390 12.91 17.80 13.51
N LYS A 391 11.82 17.19 14.05
CA LYS A 391 11.74 16.81 15.47
C LYS A 391 10.79 15.66 15.71
N THR A 392 10.98 14.99 16.84
CA THR A 392 10.02 14.00 17.34
C THR A 392 8.68 14.66 17.68
N ILE A 393 7.59 14.06 17.24
CA ILE A 393 6.21 14.51 17.43
C ILE A 393 5.50 13.52 18.37
N ALA A 394 4.93 14.03 19.47
CA ALA A 394 4.04 13.24 20.32
C ALA A 394 2.75 12.86 19.56
N PHE A 395 2.25 11.66 19.77
CA PHE A 395 1.06 11.16 19.10
C PHE A 395 -0.15 11.13 20.06
N PRO A 396 -1.37 11.50 19.61
CA PRO A 396 -1.66 12.20 18.35
C PRO A 396 -1.33 13.69 18.45
N PRO A 397 -0.74 14.30 17.41
CA PRO A 397 -0.47 15.72 17.41
C PRO A 397 -1.73 16.56 17.18
N PRO A 398 -1.79 17.79 17.71
CA PRO A 398 -2.89 18.70 17.40
C PRO A 398 -2.92 19.05 15.91
N GLY A 399 -4.12 19.12 15.33
CA GLY A 399 -4.35 19.47 13.94
C GLY A 399 -4.06 18.35 12.94
N LEU A 400 -3.92 17.11 13.40
CA LEU A 400 -3.62 15.95 12.56
C LEU A 400 -4.70 15.71 11.49
N ASP A 401 -5.97 15.88 11.84
CA ASP A 401 -7.11 15.61 10.94
C ASP A 401 -7.11 16.50 9.69
N ASP A 402 -6.64 17.73 9.82
CA ASP A 402 -6.59 18.69 8.71
C ASP A 402 -5.18 18.85 8.11
N PHE A 403 -4.23 18.05 8.59
CA PHE A 403 -2.86 18.15 8.10
C PHE A 403 -2.75 17.57 6.67
N ILE A 404 -2.11 18.34 5.81
CA ILE A 404 -1.72 17.93 4.46
C ILE A 404 -0.21 18.18 4.34
N PRO A 405 0.59 17.20 3.92
CA PRO A 405 2.02 17.39 3.72
C PRO A 405 2.33 18.52 2.74
N ALA A 406 3.42 19.23 2.96
CA ALA A 406 3.82 20.35 2.09
C ALA A 406 3.96 19.89 0.62
N VAL A 407 4.49 18.71 0.39
CA VAL A 407 4.63 18.10 -0.95
C VAL A 407 3.28 17.86 -1.65
N ALA A 408 2.20 17.65 -0.90
CA ALA A 408 0.85 17.43 -1.44
C ALA A 408 0.05 18.74 -1.66
N LYS A 409 0.58 19.90 -1.23
CA LYS A 409 -0.06 21.22 -1.38
C LYS A 409 0.31 21.97 -2.67
N LEU A 410 1.14 21.40 -3.52
CA LEU A 410 1.88 22.14 -4.57
C LEU A 410 1.07 22.66 -5.75
N SER A 411 -0.24 22.44 -5.84
CA SER A 411 -1.06 23.03 -6.91
C SER A 411 -1.28 24.54 -6.77
N LEU A 412 -0.97 25.15 -5.61
CA LEU A 412 -1.29 26.55 -5.29
C LEU A 412 -0.08 27.43 -4.98
N ILE A 413 1.16 26.99 -5.16
CA ILE A 413 2.32 27.76 -4.70
C ILE A 413 3.16 28.27 -5.87
N ASN A 414 3.05 29.59 -6.09
CA ASN A 414 4.23 30.44 -6.23
C ASN A 414 5.15 30.19 -5.02
N ILE A 415 6.28 29.55 -5.27
CA ILE A 415 7.25 29.06 -4.26
C ILE A 415 7.69 30.22 -3.38
N SER A 416 7.10 30.37 -2.21
CA SER A 416 7.62 31.19 -1.13
C SER A 416 8.09 30.28 0.02
N GLU A 417 9.36 30.08 0.00
CA GLU A 417 10.36 29.79 1.03
C GLU A 417 10.40 28.53 1.92
N PRO A 418 9.46 27.74 2.40
CA PRO A 418 9.89 26.58 3.20
C PRO A 418 10.44 25.41 2.35
N THR A 419 9.95 25.23 1.14
CA THR A 419 10.42 24.19 0.21
C THR A 419 11.81 24.49 -0.38
N ARG A 420 12.27 25.73 -0.29
CA ARG A 420 13.64 26.08 -0.69
C ARG A 420 14.72 25.44 0.18
N ARG A 421 14.43 25.06 1.43
CA ARG A 421 15.42 24.42 2.31
C ARG A 421 15.78 23.00 1.84
N TYR A 422 14.86 22.26 1.25
CA TYR A 422 15.18 20.98 0.63
C TYR A 422 15.99 21.11 -0.68
N ALA A 423 15.84 22.23 -1.40
CA ALA A 423 16.57 22.51 -2.65
C ALA A 423 17.85 23.34 -2.46
N ILE A 424 17.96 24.14 -1.38
CA ILE A 424 19.07 25.12 -1.19
C ILE A 424 20.27 24.52 -0.46
N ALA A 425 20.14 23.41 0.26
CA ALA A 425 21.30 22.79 0.91
C ALA A 425 22.39 22.33 -0.09
N TYR A 426 22.09 22.25 -1.39
CA TYR A 426 23.04 21.89 -2.44
C TYR A 426 23.33 22.97 -3.49
N GLY A 427 22.56 24.05 -3.53
CA GLY A 427 22.76 25.14 -4.52
C GLY A 427 23.88 26.11 -4.19
N VAL A 428 24.37 26.16 -2.95
CA VAL A 428 25.39 27.15 -2.50
C VAL A 428 26.83 26.64 -2.64
N LEU A 429 27.04 25.33 -2.94
CA LEU A 429 28.39 24.77 -3.06
C LEU A 429 28.98 24.77 -4.49
N MET A 430 28.26 25.30 -5.48
CA MET A 430 28.72 25.36 -6.88
C MET A 430 29.00 26.79 -7.39
N MET A 431 29.11 27.79 -6.50
CA MET A 431 29.57 29.13 -6.84
C MET A 431 30.64 29.60 -5.84
N GLN A 432 31.72 28.85 -5.74
CA GLN A 432 33.04 29.39 -5.33
C GLN A 432 34.14 28.61 -6.06
#